data_e38a928cd3c44f815dcec84393b0dce7
#
_entry.id   e38a928cd3c44f815dcec84393b0dce7
#
_cell.length_a   1.000
_cell.length_b   1.000
_cell.length_c   1.000
_cell.angle_alpha   90.00
_cell.angle_beta   90.00
_cell.angle_gamma   90.00
#
_symmetry.space_group_name_H-M   'P 1'
#
loop_
_entity.id
_entity.type
_entity.pdbx_description
1 polymer ?
#
loop_
_entity_poly.entity_id
_entity_poly.type
_entity_poly.pdbx_seq_one_letter_code
_entity_poly.pdbx_strand_id
1 'polypeptide(L)'
;MKYIMENWRRFAEEKAENPRQFSSFVVLISPEEKILILKRQNNSGMRFPGLWSFTGGGAEEGEEPEAAATREALEETGITINKMEHVHTKNDGPGDVHFFKCLDFDGEVQKDKVLDEHDDFKWINPNDLDQYHTLPELERVIRKAFGTNTIL
;
A
#
# COMPACT_ATOMS: atom_id res chain seq x y z
N MET A 1 8.33 6.86 -3.65
CA MET A 1 9.24 5.95 -4.34
C MET A 1 8.74 5.70 -5.76
N LYS A 2 9.31 6.41 -6.69
CA LYS A 2 8.79 6.42 -8.05
C LYS A 2 8.97 5.13 -8.82
N TYR A 3 9.69 4.21 -8.27
CA TYR A 3 9.98 2.96 -8.93
C TYR A 3 9.53 1.78 -8.13
N ILE A 4 8.34 1.87 -7.54
CA ILE A 4 7.89 0.78 -6.69
C ILE A 4 8.06 -0.59 -7.34
N MET A 5 7.73 -0.73 -8.62
CA MET A 5 7.84 -2.03 -9.26
C MET A 5 9.24 -2.37 -9.75
N GLU A 6 10.00 -1.38 -10.20
CA GLU A 6 11.42 -1.61 -10.46
C GLU A 6 12.13 -1.95 -9.19
N ASN A 7 11.81 -1.20 -8.14
CA ASN A 7 12.43 -1.40 -6.84
C ASN A 7 11.97 -2.69 -6.18
N TRP A 8 10.81 -3.21 -6.56
CA TRP A 8 10.37 -4.48 -6.00
C TRP A 8 11.32 -5.61 -6.36
N ARG A 9 11.79 -5.67 -7.61
CA ARG A 9 12.79 -6.68 -7.96
C ARG A 9 14.06 -6.47 -7.17
N ARG A 10 14.54 -5.23 -7.12
CA ARG A 10 15.74 -4.90 -6.36
C ARG A 10 15.55 -5.21 -4.89
N PHE A 11 14.39 -4.89 -4.34
CA PHE A 11 14.04 -5.20 -2.97
C PHE A 11 14.10 -6.71 -2.74
N ALA A 12 13.56 -7.50 -3.65
CA ALA A 12 13.59 -8.95 -3.53
C ALA A 12 15.01 -9.49 -3.56
N GLU A 13 15.87 -8.92 -4.38
CA GLU A 13 17.28 -9.31 -4.44
C GLU A 13 18.00 -8.93 -3.15
N GLU A 14 17.75 -7.74 -2.65
CA GLU A 14 18.33 -7.28 -1.39
C GLU A 14 17.86 -8.14 -0.23
N LYS A 15 16.62 -8.59 -0.27
CA LYS A 15 16.05 -9.44 0.77
C LYS A 15 16.84 -10.74 0.89
N ALA A 16 17.34 -11.27 -0.21
CA ALA A 16 18.16 -12.47 -0.18
C ALA A 16 19.45 -12.27 0.61
N GLU A 17 19.97 -11.04 0.60
CA GLU A 17 21.20 -10.70 1.31
C GLU A 17 20.94 -10.08 2.67
N ASN A 18 19.78 -9.43 2.82
CA ASN A 18 19.40 -8.71 4.03
C ASN A 18 17.98 -9.13 4.44
N PRO A 19 17.86 -10.16 5.30
CA PRO A 19 16.56 -10.72 5.64
C PRO A 19 15.65 -9.77 6.41
N ARG A 20 16.13 -8.56 6.77
CA ARG A 20 15.28 -7.55 7.43
C ARG A 20 14.54 -6.65 6.46
N GLN A 21 14.83 -6.76 5.16
CA GLN A 21 14.14 -5.93 4.17
C GLN A 21 12.71 -6.44 4.00
N PHE A 22 11.78 -5.49 3.97
CA PHE A 22 10.35 -5.79 3.84
C PHE A 22 9.66 -4.58 3.24
N SER A 23 8.39 -4.76 2.88
CA SER A 23 7.52 -3.68 2.44
C SER A 23 6.36 -3.52 3.41
N SER A 24 5.83 -2.32 3.49
CA SER A 24 4.66 -2.03 4.31
C SER A 24 3.66 -1.21 3.51
N PHE A 25 2.40 -1.61 3.58
CA PHE A 25 1.29 -0.91 2.93
C PHE A 25 0.20 -0.66 3.95
N VAL A 26 -0.54 0.42 3.75
CA VAL A 26 -1.63 0.76 4.66
C VAL A 26 -2.86 1.16 3.86
N VAL A 27 -4.00 0.58 4.23
CA VAL A 27 -5.28 1.02 3.69
C VAL A 27 -5.81 2.14 4.58
N LEU A 28 -5.91 3.33 3.99
CA LEU A 28 -6.49 4.48 4.66
C LEU A 28 -7.99 4.39 4.52
N ILE A 29 -8.70 4.50 5.64
CA ILE A 29 -10.15 4.36 5.68
C ILE A 29 -10.73 5.68 6.15
N SER A 30 -11.52 6.33 5.28
CA SER A 30 -12.12 7.62 5.58
C SER A 30 -13.26 7.49 6.60
N PRO A 31 -13.69 8.63 7.17
CA PRO A 31 -14.87 8.61 8.06
C PRO A 31 -16.13 8.03 7.40
N GLU A 32 -16.23 8.12 6.08
CA GLU A 32 -17.33 7.54 5.32
C GLU A 32 -17.10 6.07 4.97
N GLU A 33 -16.06 5.47 5.55
CA GLU A 33 -15.68 4.07 5.33
C GLU A 33 -15.29 3.75 3.89
N LYS A 34 -14.73 4.74 3.20
CA LYS A 34 -14.13 4.52 1.88
C LYS A 34 -12.64 4.25 2.04
N ILE A 35 -12.10 3.50 1.11
CA ILE A 35 -10.69 3.15 1.12
C ILE A 35 -9.96 3.85 0.00
N LEU A 36 -8.71 4.22 0.26
CA LEU A 36 -7.87 4.87 -0.74
C LEU A 36 -7.09 3.83 -1.52
N ILE A 37 -7.22 3.88 -2.84
CA ILE A 37 -6.39 3.07 -3.73
C ILE A 37 -5.63 3.99 -4.69
N LEU A 38 -4.42 3.57 -5.04
CA LEU A 38 -3.52 4.30 -5.93
C LEU A 38 -3.22 3.43 -7.14
N LYS A 39 -3.28 4.03 -8.32
CA LYS A 39 -3.00 3.30 -9.55
C LYS A 39 -1.51 3.37 -9.87
N ARG A 40 -0.88 2.22 -9.99
CA ARG A 40 0.53 2.12 -10.31
C ARG A 40 0.77 2.63 -11.72
N GLN A 41 1.94 3.26 -11.93
CA GLN A 41 2.30 3.76 -13.25
C GLN A 41 2.36 2.60 -14.24
N ASN A 42 1.92 2.89 -15.46
CA ASN A 42 1.91 1.90 -16.53
C ASN A 42 3.18 2.04 -17.37
N ASN A 43 4.32 1.74 -16.75
CA ASN A 43 5.62 1.86 -17.38
C ASN A 43 6.19 0.51 -17.76
N SER A 44 6.87 0.49 -18.90
CA SER A 44 7.62 -0.66 -19.34
C SER A 44 8.69 -1.02 -18.30
N GLY A 45 8.81 -2.30 -17.99
CA GLY A 45 9.79 -2.77 -17.00
C GLY A 45 9.29 -2.77 -15.57
N MET A 46 8.14 -2.19 -15.31
CA MET A 46 7.53 -2.26 -14.00
C MET A 46 6.85 -3.59 -13.79
N ARG A 47 6.89 -4.06 -12.56
CA ARG A 47 6.12 -5.22 -12.16
C ARG A 47 4.71 -4.78 -11.81
N PHE A 48 3.69 -5.47 -12.31
CA PHE A 48 2.29 -5.12 -12.12
C PHE A 48 1.95 -3.69 -12.55
N PRO A 49 2.30 -3.30 -13.79
CA PRO A 49 1.99 -1.94 -14.25
C PRO A 49 0.49 -1.73 -14.36
N GLY A 50 0.05 -0.54 -13.97
CA GLY A 50 -1.35 -0.15 -14.11
C GLY A 50 -2.31 -0.78 -13.12
N LEU A 51 -1.84 -1.63 -12.21
CA LEU A 51 -2.71 -2.20 -11.18
C LEU A 51 -2.91 -1.24 -10.03
N TRP A 52 -4.04 -1.38 -9.36
CA TRP A 52 -4.35 -0.57 -8.18
C TRP A 52 -3.79 -1.23 -6.92
N SER A 53 -3.37 -0.41 -5.97
CA SER A 53 -2.74 -0.84 -4.73
C SER A 53 -3.06 0.14 -3.61
N PHE A 54 -2.66 -0.22 -2.38
CA PHE A 54 -2.69 0.73 -1.26
C PHE A 54 -1.42 1.57 -1.28
N THR A 55 -1.39 2.64 -0.47
CA THR A 55 -0.16 3.41 -0.31
C THR A 55 0.84 2.61 0.52
N GLY A 56 2.12 2.72 0.17
CA GLY A 56 3.17 1.99 0.87
C GLY A 56 4.39 1.76 0.00
N GLY A 57 5.33 1.03 0.54
CA GLY A 57 6.57 0.72 -0.19
C GLY A 57 7.59 0.00 0.68
N GLY A 58 8.81 -0.06 0.17
CA GLY A 58 9.90 -0.73 0.85
C GLY A 58 10.38 0.00 2.08
N ALA A 59 10.77 -0.75 3.10
CA ALA A 59 11.33 -0.19 4.31
C ALA A 59 12.77 0.28 4.08
N GLU A 60 13.17 1.29 4.82
CA GLU A 60 14.56 1.72 4.87
C GLU A 60 15.27 0.94 5.98
N GLU A 61 16.59 0.90 5.89
CA GLU A 61 17.38 0.17 6.87
C GLU A 61 17.08 0.65 8.29
N GLY A 62 16.79 -0.28 9.18
CA GLY A 62 16.50 0.01 10.57
C GLY A 62 15.08 0.45 10.84
N GLU A 63 14.25 0.55 9.82
CA GLU A 63 12.89 1.03 9.96
C GLU A 63 11.94 -0.12 10.35
N GLU A 64 11.04 0.17 11.29
CA GLU A 64 10.01 -0.80 11.66
C GLU A 64 8.85 -0.74 10.65
N PRO A 65 8.04 -1.81 10.56
CA PRO A 65 6.95 -1.84 9.58
C PRO A 65 5.98 -0.67 9.66
N GLU A 66 5.59 -0.26 10.87
CA GLU A 66 4.69 0.87 11.04
C GLU A 66 5.32 2.17 10.58
N ALA A 67 6.61 2.34 10.88
CA ALA A 67 7.33 3.54 10.48
C ALA A 67 7.44 3.64 8.96
N ALA A 68 7.68 2.52 8.31
CA ALA A 68 7.75 2.48 6.85
C ALA A 68 6.40 2.86 6.22
N ALA A 69 5.32 2.30 6.75
CA ALA A 69 3.98 2.62 6.24
C ALA A 69 3.65 4.10 6.44
N THR A 70 3.98 4.64 7.62
CA THR A 70 3.73 6.04 7.93
C THR A 70 4.51 6.97 7.01
N ARG A 71 5.78 6.68 6.80
CA ARG A 71 6.65 7.48 5.94
C ARG A 71 6.17 7.45 4.50
N GLU A 72 5.88 6.26 3.98
CA GLU A 72 5.45 6.12 2.59
C GLU A 72 4.11 6.82 2.35
N ALA A 73 3.16 6.71 3.28
CA ALA A 73 1.88 7.39 3.13
C ALA A 73 2.07 8.90 3.06
N LEU A 74 2.92 9.46 3.89
CA LEU A 74 3.19 10.89 3.87
C LEU A 74 3.86 11.31 2.56
N GLU A 75 4.84 10.54 2.11
CA GLU A 75 5.56 10.84 0.86
C GLU A 75 4.65 10.75 -0.35
N GLU A 76 3.81 9.72 -0.40
CA GLU A 76 3.00 9.45 -1.58
C GLU A 76 1.69 10.24 -1.63
N THR A 77 1.12 10.54 -0.48
CA THR A 77 -0.22 11.15 -0.45
C THR A 77 -0.31 12.45 0.31
N GLY A 78 0.65 12.75 1.17
CA GLY A 78 0.58 13.90 2.05
C GLY A 78 -0.21 13.68 3.32
N ILE A 79 -0.69 12.46 3.54
CA ILE A 79 -1.49 12.13 4.72
C ILE A 79 -0.57 11.70 5.86
N THR A 80 -0.86 12.20 7.06
CA THR A 80 -0.14 11.85 8.28
C THR A 80 -0.96 10.83 9.06
N ILE A 81 -0.40 9.64 9.24
CA ILE A 81 -1.04 8.57 9.99
C ILE A 81 -0.83 8.81 11.48
N ASN A 82 -1.92 8.81 12.24
CA ASN A 82 -1.87 8.94 13.70
C ASN A 82 -1.90 7.59 14.41
N LYS A 83 -2.64 6.64 13.86
CA LYS A 83 -2.81 5.34 14.48
C LYS A 83 -3.12 4.32 13.41
N MET A 84 -2.47 3.18 13.49
CA MET A 84 -2.73 2.08 12.56
C MET A 84 -2.76 0.75 13.30
N GLU A 85 -3.33 -0.24 12.65
CA GLU A 85 -3.49 -1.58 13.19
C GLU A 85 -3.05 -2.59 12.13
N HIS A 86 -2.24 -3.56 12.55
CA HIS A 86 -1.79 -4.61 11.64
C HIS A 86 -2.96 -5.50 11.24
N VAL A 87 -3.02 -5.85 9.96
CA VAL A 87 -4.10 -6.65 9.39
C VAL A 87 -3.60 -7.99 8.86
N HIS A 88 -2.49 -7.98 8.14
CA HIS A 88 -2.05 -9.16 7.39
C HIS A 88 -0.57 -9.05 7.06
N THR A 89 0.09 -10.19 7.01
CA THR A 89 1.46 -10.27 6.51
C THR A 89 1.54 -11.38 5.48
N LYS A 90 2.05 -11.04 4.31
CA LYS A 90 2.34 -11.99 3.26
C LYS A 90 3.82 -12.34 3.36
N ASN A 91 4.12 -13.60 3.63
CA ASN A 91 5.50 -14.02 3.88
C ASN A 91 5.95 -15.21 3.02
N ASP A 92 5.25 -15.48 1.94
CA ASP A 92 5.57 -16.58 1.02
C ASP A 92 6.38 -16.13 -0.20
N GLY A 93 6.83 -14.91 -0.21
CA GLY A 93 7.62 -14.34 -1.29
C GLY A 93 9.04 -14.03 -0.86
N PRO A 94 9.79 -13.33 -1.71
CA PRO A 94 11.20 -13.00 -1.44
C PRO A 94 11.40 -12.03 -0.28
N GLY A 95 10.36 -11.31 0.10
CA GLY A 95 10.36 -10.42 1.24
C GLY A 95 9.00 -10.41 1.89
N ASP A 96 8.97 -10.08 3.17
CA ASP A 96 7.70 -9.95 3.86
C ASP A 96 6.99 -8.68 3.41
N VAL A 97 5.67 -8.75 3.34
CA VAL A 97 4.84 -7.60 3.01
C VAL A 97 3.82 -7.45 4.12
N HIS A 98 3.91 -6.34 4.84
CA HIS A 98 3.02 -6.05 5.95
C HIS A 98 1.89 -5.14 5.50
N PHE A 99 0.69 -5.42 5.98
CA PHE A 99 -0.48 -4.63 5.65
C PHE A 99 -1.14 -4.13 6.93
N PHE A 100 -1.45 -2.85 6.92
CA PHE A 100 -2.09 -2.17 8.05
C PHE A 100 -3.37 -1.50 7.60
N LYS A 101 -4.25 -1.20 8.55
CA LYS A 101 -5.40 -0.33 8.32
C LYS A 101 -5.27 0.91 9.18
N CYS A 102 -5.73 2.04 8.68
CA CYS A 102 -5.66 3.32 9.37
C CYS A 102 -7.01 4.01 9.30
N LEU A 103 -7.60 4.23 10.48
CA LEU A 103 -8.86 4.94 10.63
C LEU A 103 -8.65 6.37 11.15
N ASP A 104 -7.45 6.66 11.65
CA ASP A 104 -7.15 7.92 12.28
C ASP A 104 -5.93 8.55 11.63
N PHE A 105 -6.18 9.55 10.78
CA PHE A 105 -5.15 10.25 10.06
C PHE A 105 -5.55 11.71 9.86
N ASP A 106 -4.55 12.54 9.59
CA ASP A 106 -4.75 13.96 9.30
C ASP A 106 -4.36 14.28 7.86
N GLY A 107 -5.03 15.27 7.32
CA GLY A 107 -4.73 15.78 5.98
C GLY A 107 -5.62 15.18 4.92
N GLU A 108 -5.40 15.62 3.71
CA GLU A 108 -6.12 15.17 2.53
C GLU A 108 -5.10 14.70 1.50
N VAL A 109 -5.54 13.84 0.60
CA VAL A 109 -4.68 13.38 -0.49
C VAL A 109 -4.24 14.58 -1.32
N GLN A 110 -2.93 14.74 -1.46
CA GLN A 110 -2.34 15.79 -2.29
C GLN A 110 -2.07 15.20 -3.66
N LYS A 111 -2.83 15.65 -4.63
CA LYS A 111 -2.81 15.09 -5.98
C LYS A 111 -1.43 15.13 -6.61
N ASP A 112 -0.70 16.22 -6.43
CA ASP A 112 0.64 16.36 -7.00
C ASP A 112 1.63 15.35 -6.41
N LYS A 113 1.48 15.01 -5.12
CA LYS A 113 2.32 13.97 -4.52
C LYS A 113 1.98 12.60 -5.10
N VAL A 114 0.70 12.29 -5.23
CA VAL A 114 0.29 11.01 -5.82
C VAL A 114 0.81 10.87 -7.23
N LEU A 115 0.62 11.89 -8.06
CA LEU A 115 0.96 11.82 -9.48
C LEU A 115 2.46 11.84 -9.75
N ASP A 116 3.29 12.09 -8.76
CA ASP A 116 4.74 11.95 -8.90
C ASP A 116 5.14 10.48 -9.13
N GLU A 117 4.43 9.54 -8.50
CA GLU A 117 4.79 8.13 -8.56
C GLU A 117 3.66 7.21 -9.06
N HIS A 118 2.45 7.73 -9.14
CA HIS A 118 1.26 6.97 -9.53
C HIS A 118 0.49 7.69 -10.62
N ASP A 119 -0.34 6.96 -11.34
CA ASP A 119 -1.12 7.55 -12.44
C ASP A 119 -2.46 8.11 -11.97
N ASP A 120 -2.98 7.65 -10.84
CA ASP A 120 -4.30 8.07 -10.37
C ASP A 120 -4.51 7.65 -8.92
N PHE A 121 -5.54 8.15 -8.31
CA PHE A 121 -6.00 7.69 -7.00
C PHE A 121 -7.51 7.80 -6.91
N LYS A 122 -8.11 6.97 -6.05
CA LYS A 122 -9.55 7.02 -5.82
C LYS A 122 -9.86 6.63 -4.39
N TRP A 123 -10.88 7.26 -3.84
CA TRP A 123 -11.56 6.79 -2.63
C TRP A 123 -12.74 5.98 -3.09
N ILE A 124 -12.79 4.71 -2.73
CA ILE A 124 -13.84 3.81 -3.20
C ILE A 124 -14.51 3.10 -2.04
N ASN A 125 -15.72 2.60 -2.29
CA ASN A 125 -16.38 1.70 -1.37
C ASN A 125 -15.59 0.38 -1.36
N PRO A 126 -15.34 -0.21 -0.19
CA PRO A 126 -14.67 -1.52 -0.15
C PRO A 126 -15.36 -2.58 -1.01
N ASN A 127 -16.69 -2.51 -1.10
CA ASN A 127 -17.46 -3.47 -1.91
C ASN A 127 -17.22 -3.32 -3.41
N ASP A 128 -16.66 -2.20 -3.84
CA ASP A 128 -16.41 -1.94 -5.25
C ASP A 128 -14.99 -2.35 -5.68
N LEU A 129 -14.23 -2.93 -4.77
CA LEU A 129 -12.84 -3.28 -5.07
C LEU A 129 -12.72 -4.23 -6.27
N ASP A 130 -13.69 -5.11 -6.46
CA ASP A 130 -13.71 -6.08 -7.56
C ASP A 130 -13.91 -5.42 -8.93
N GLN A 131 -14.26 -4.14 -8.96
CA GLN A 131 -14.38 -3.38 -10.21
C GLN A 131 -13.02 -2.85 -10.68
N TYR A 132 -11.98 -3.04 -9.88
CA TYR A 132 -10.64 -2.55 -10.17
C TYR A 132 -9.67 -3.70 -10.31
N HIS A 133 -8.72 -3.55 -11.21
CA HIS A 133 -7.68 -4.55 -11.39
C HIS A 133 -6.60 -4.29 -10.35
N THR A 134 -6.57 -5.09 -9.31
CA THR A 134 -5.73 -4.85 -8.14
C THR A 134 -4.60 -5.85 -8.02
N LEU A 135 -3.62 -5.53 -7.18
CA LEU A 135 -2.63 -6.50 -6.75
C LEU A 135 -3.32 -7.64 -5.99
N PRO A 136 -2.75 -8.85 -6.05
CA PRO A 136 -3.46 -10.05 -5.56
C PRO A 136 -3.89 -10.03 -4.09
N GLU A 137 -3.15 -9.34 -3.23
CA GLU A 137 -3.43 -9.41 -1.80
C GLU A 137 -4.50 -8.44 -1.30
N LEU A 138 -4.89 -7.44 -2.11
CA LEU A 138 -5.77 -6.38 -1.64
C LEU A 138 -7.12 -6.89 -1.15
N GLU A 139 -7.71 -7.82 -1.88
CA GLU A 139 -9.01 -8.36 -1.48
C GLU A 139 -8.94 -9.05 -0.12
N ARG A 140 -7.89 -9.83 0.11
CA ARG A 140 -7.69 -10.50 1.39
C ARG A 140 -7.52 -9.51 2.52
N VAL A 141 -6.74 -8.47 2.28
CA VAL A 141 -6.52 -7.42 3.28
C VAL A 141 -7.83 -6.73 3.63
N ILE A 142 -8.65 -6.41 2.63
CA ILE A 142 -9.92 -5.75 2.87
C ILE A 142 -10.87 -6.65 3.67
N ARG A 143 -10.93 -7.93 3.35
CA ARG A 143 -11.74 -8.85 4.13
C ARG A 143 -11.33 -8.86 5.60
N LYS A 144 -10.04 -8.89 5.86
CA LYS A 144 -9.54 -8.90 7.24
C LYS A 144 -9.76 -7.57 7.92
N ALA A 145 -9.62 -6.47 7.20
CA ALA A 145 -9.77 -5.13 7.78
C ALA A 145 -11.21 -4.83 8.19
N PHE A 146 -12.18 -5.32 7.40
CA PHE A 146 -13.60 -5.02 7.62
C PHE A 146 -14.40 -6.20 8.16
N GLY A 147 -13.80 -7.37 8.26
CA GLY A 147 -14.47 -8.57 8.71
C GLY A 147 -15.10 -9.33 7.55
N THR A 148 -15.44 -10.61 7.82
CA THR A 148 -15.88 -11.52 6.76
C THR A 148 -17.27 -11.22 6.21
N ASN A 149 -18.08 -10.47 6.95
CA ASN A 149 -19.45 -10.17 6.54
C ASN A 149 -19.55 -8.93 5.65
N THR A 150 -18.48 -8.19 5.52
CA THR A 150 -18.54 -6.85 4.93
C THR A 150 -18.62 -6.89 3.43
N ILE A 151 -17.87 -7.76 2.81
CA ILE A 151 -17.72 -7.72 1.36
C ILE A 151 -17.52 -9.09 0.76
N LEU A 152 -17.68 -9.11 -0.51
CA LEU A 152 -17.21 -10.20 -1.34
C LEU A 152 -17.85 -11.49 -0.95
#